data_f48ca76b05da6fe9bf6b2f14ee7b6529
#
_entry.id   f48ca76b05da6fe9bf6b2f14ee7b6529
#
_cell.length_a   1.000
_cell.length_b   1.000
_cell.length_c   1.000
_cell.angle_alpha   90.00
_cell.angle_beta   90.00
_cell.angle_gamma   90.00
#
_symmetry.space_group_name_H-M   'P 1'
#
loop_
_entity.id
_entity.type
_entity.pdbx_description
1 polymer ?
#
loop_
_entity_poly.entity_id
_entity_poly.type
_entity_poly.pdbx_seq_one_letter_code
_entity_poly.pdbx_strand_id
1 'polypeptide(L)'
;ELSTLAKYNMPVIELVFNNTVLGMVRQWQRLFYNCHFSQTTLEKPTDFEMLAKAFGLEHVDISKKSEVREKLEYAVTCGKPVLINCHIDKDINVLPMVPAGASVAEPILEIQVDC
;
A
#
# COMPACT_ATOMS: atom_id res chain seq x y z
N GLU A 1 -9.11 -14.88 6.87
CA GLU A 1 -10.36 -14.11 6.75
C GLU A 1 -10.94 -14.11 5.34
N LEU A 2 -10.13 -14.11 4.27
CA LEU A 2 -10.60 -14.10 2.88
C LEU A 2 -11.57 -15.26 2.57
N SER A 3 -11.27 -16.47 3.07
CA SER A 3 -12.17 -17.63 2.92
C SER A 3 -13.53 -17.38 3.56
N THR A 4 -13.57 -16.65 4.67
CA THR A 4 -14.83 -16.32 5.35
C THR A 4 -15.63 -15.31 4.54
N LEU A 5 -14.97 -14.28 3.99
CA LEU A 5 -15.61 -13.30 3.12
C LEU A 5 -16.25 -13.98 1.90
N ALA A 6 -15.51 -14.86 1.25
CA ALA A 6 -15.99 -15.63 0.10
C ALA A 6 -17.16 -16.54 0.48
N LYS A 7 -17.02 -17.32 1.56
CA LYS A 7 -18.05 -18.28 2.00
C LYS A 7 -19.40 -17.64 2.27
N TYR A 8 -19.39 -16.47 2.90
CA TYR A 8 -20.63 -15.77 3.29
C TYR A 8 -21.00 -14.64 2.34
N ASN A 9 -20.27 -14.49 1.23
CA ASN A 9 -20.43 -13.39 0.27
C ASN A 9 -20.53 -12.02 0.94
N MET A 10 -19.68 -11.75 1.89
CA MET A 10 -19.69 -10.50 2.65
C MET A 10 -19.15 -9.36 1.78
N PRO A 11 -19.90 -8.26 1.57
CA PRO A 11 -19.46 -7.16 0.69
C PRO A 11 -18.42 -6.27 1.37
N VAL A 12 -17.27 -6.85 1.71
CA VAL A 12 -16.13 -6.18 2.30
C VAL A 12 -15.16 -5.79 1.19
N ILE A 13 -14.63 -4.58 1.26
CA ILE A 13 -13.61 -4.09 0.36
C ILE A 13 -12.29 -4.06 1.14
N GLU A 14 -11.33 -4.88 0.73
CA GLU A 14 -9.95 -4.83 1.21
C GLU A 14 -9.11 -4.04 0.23
N LEU A 15 -8.54 -2.92 0.67
CA LEU A 15 -7.71 -2.07 -0.17
C LEU A 15 -6.26 -2.15 0.30
N VAL A 16 -5.39 -2.66 -0.57
CA VAL A 16 -3.95 -2.77 -0.34
C VAL A 16 -3.24 -1.61 -1.03
N PHE A 17 -2.60 -0.74 -0.25
CA PHE A 17 -1.65 0.24 -0.79
C PHE A 17 -0.31 -0.45 -1.04
N ASN A 18 -0.09 -0.84 -2.29
CA ASN A 18 1.05 -1.64 -2.70
C ASN A 18 2.16 -0.78 -3.30
N ASN A 19 3.19 -0.51 -2.52
CA ASN A 19 4.40 0.18 -2.96
C ASN A 19 5.58 -0.75 -3.26
N THR A 20 5.39 -2.07 -3.19
CA THR A 20 6.40 -3.11 -3.43
C THR A 20 7.67 -3.02 -2.56
N VAL A 21 7.63 -2.25 -1.48
CA VAL A 21 8.75 -2.07 -0.55
C VAL A 21 8.28 -2.09 0.90
N LEU A 22 9.21 -2.24 1.83
CA LEU A 22 9.00 -1.97 3.25
C LEU A 22 9.13 -0.45 3.47
N GLY A 23 8.07 0.31 3.14
CA GLY A 23 8.11 1.75 2.95
C GLY A 23 8.68 2.53 4.12
N MET A 24 8.23 2.25 5.36
CA MET A 24 8.73 2.95 6.54
C MET A 24 10.22 2.67 6.79
N VAL A 25 10.66 1.42 6.63
CA VAL A 25 12.08 1.07 6.79
C VAL A 25 12.92 1.74 5.70
N ARG A 26 12.43 1.76 4.46
CA ARG A 26 13.07 2.46 3.34
C ARG A 26 13.19 3.96 3.59
N GLN A 27 12.14 4.61 4.14
CA GLN A 27 12.18 6.02 4.51
C GLN A 27 13.25 6.31 5.55
N TRP A 28 13.41 5.45 6.57
CA TRP A 28 14.45 5.57 7.56
C TRP A 28 15.85 5.40 6.97
N GLN A 29 16.03 4.45 6.06
CA GLN A 29 17.31 4.25 5.37
C GLN A 29 17.69 5.46 4.50
N ARG A 30 16.69 6.11 3.89
CA ARG A 30 16.90 7.38 3.18
C ARG A 30 17.34 8.49 4.14
N LEU A 31 16.59 8.71 5.23
CA LEU A 31 16.80 9.84 6.12
C LEU A 31 18.06 9.73 6.98
N PHE A 32 18.34 8.54 7.52
CA PHE A 32 19.34 8.36 8.57
C PHE A 32 20.55 7.52 8.15
N TYR A 33 20.48 6.88 6.99
CA TYR A 33 21.53 5.96 6.53
C TYR A 33 22.02 6.29 5.12
N ASN A 34 22.00 7.56 4.72
CA ASN A 34 22.54 8.04 3.45
C ASN A 34 22.08 7.21 2.24
N CYS A 35 20.81 6.88 2.16
CA CYS A 35 20.24 6.05 1.08
C CYS A 35 20.84 4.64 0.93
N HIS A 36 21.49 4.12 1.96
CA HIS A 36 21.95 2.73 1.94
C HIS A 36 20.76 1.77 2.14
N PHE A 37 20.08 1.50 1.05
CA PHE A 37 18.93 0.59 1.05
C PHE A 37 19.36 -0.86 1.17
N SER A 38 18.84 -1.56 2.16
CA SER A 38 19.11 -2.98 2.38
C SER A 38 17.83 -3.72 2.75
N GLN A 39 17.52 -4.78 2.00
CA GLN A 39 16.40 -5.70 2.25
C GLN A 39 15.02 -5.02 2.35
N THR A 40 14.83 -3.87 1.71
CA THR A 40 13.57 -3.11 1.75
C THR A 40 12.75 -3.22 0.47
N THR A 41 13.30 -3.76 -0.61
CA THR A 41 12.57 -4.03 -1.84
C THR A 41 12.05 -5.47 -1.83
N LEU A 42 10.77 -5.64 -2.10
CA LEU A 42 10.14 -6.95 -2.21
C LEU A 42 10.42 -7.52 -3.61
N GLU A 43 11.45 -8.36 -3.73
CA GLU A 43 11.87 -8.95 -5.02
C GLU A 43 10.82 -9.88 -5.62
N LYS A 44 9.98 -10.46 -4.78
CA LYS A 44 8.85 -11.32 -5.17
C LYS A 44 7.57 -10.79 -4.53
N PRO A 45 6.98 -9.73 -5.10
CA PRO A 45 5.74 -9.17 -4.57
C PRO A 45 4.60 -10.20 -4.68
N THR A 46 3.65 -10.10 -3.76
CA THR A 46 2.43 -10.91 -3.81
C THR A 46 1.63 -10.57 -5.06
N ASP A 47 1.21 -11.61 -5.78
CA ASP A 47 0.24 -11.49 -6.85
C ASP A 47 -1.18 -11.43 -6.24
N PHE A 48 -1.70 -10.22 -6.08
CA PHE A 48 -3.01 -10.00 -5.44
C PHE A 48 -4.17 -10.44 -6.32
N GLU A 49 -4.00 -10.46 -7.65
CA GLU A 49 -5.02 -11.00 -8.56
C GLU A 49 -5.17 -12.51 -8.36
N MET A 50 -4.04 -13.24 -8.37
CA MET A 50 -4.08 -14.67 -8.11
C MET A 50 -4.55 -15.00 -6.69
N LEU A 51 -4.18 -14.19 -5.72
CA LEU A 51 -4.65 -14.34 -4.33
C LEU A 51 -6.17 -14.21 -4.24
N ALA A 52 -6.74 -13.16 -4.82
CA ALA A 52 -8.19 -12.95 -4.85
C ALA A 52 -8.90 -14.13 -5.55
N LYS A 53 -8.42 -14.54 -6.72
CA LYS A 53 -8.96 -15.69 -7.46
C LYS A 53 -8.91 -16.98 -6.65
N ALA A 54 -7.81 -17.26 -5.94
CA ALA A 54 -7.66 -18.46 -5.13
C ALA A 54 -8.69 -18.54 -4.00
N PHE A 55 -9.16 -17.42 -3.48
CA PHE A 55 -10.19 -17.37 -2.45
C PHE A 55 -11.60 -17.09 -2.99
N GLY A 56 -11.75 -16.85 -4.29
CA GLY A 56 -13.06 -16.57 -4.90
C GLY A 56 -13.58 -15.14 -4.65
N LEU A 57 -12.66 -14.17 -4.48
CA LEU A 57 -12.99 -12.75 -4.38
C LEU A 57 -12.93 -12.07 -5.75
N GLU A 58 -13.68 -10.98 -5.90
CA GLU A 58 -13.44 -10.05 -7.01
C GLU A 58 -12.09 -9.34 -6.82
N HIS A 59 -11.42 -9.03 -7.94
CA HIS A 59 -10.15 -8.32 -7.92
C HIS A 59 -10.21 -7.04 -8.74
N VAL A 60 -9.57 -5.99 -8.24
CA VAL A 60 -9.44 -4.70 -8.92
C VAL A 60 -8.03 -4.17 -8.75
N ASP A 61 -7.35 -3.87 -9.86
CA ASP A 61 -6.08 -3.14 -9.88
C ASP A 61 -6.30 -1.65 -10.13
N ILE A 62 -5.65 -0.79 -9.33
CA ILE A 62 -5.64 0.67 -9.54
C ILE A 62 -4.19 1.11 -9.73
N SER A 63 -3.85 1.52 -10.97
CA SER A 63 -2.49 1.97 -11.32
C SER A 63 -2.43 3.45 -11.69
N LYS A 64 -3.59 4.08 -11.97
CA LYS A 64 -3.67 5.47 -12.40
C LYS A 64 -4.71 6.25 -11.60
N LYS A 65 -4.41 7.50 -11.31
CA LYS A 65 -5.32 8.40 -10.59
C LYS A 65 -6.68 8.55 -11.29
N SER A 66 -6.71 8.51 -12.62
CA SER A 66 -7.95 8.61 -13.41
C SER A 66 -8.90 7.43 -13.23
N GLU A 67 -8.40 6.27 -12.83
CA GLU A 67 -9.17 5.03 -12.66
C GLU A 67 -9.80 4.91 -11.26
N VAL A 68 -9.34 5.70 -10.29
CA VAL A 68 -9.69 5.56 -8.88
C VAL A 68 -11.20 5.62 -8.66
N ARG A 69 -11.85 6.65 -9.19
CA ARG A 69 -13.29 6.86 -8.98
C ARG A 69 -14.12 5.68 -9.51
N GLU A 70 -13.93 5.33 -10.77
CA GLU A 70 -14.70 4.27 -11.44
C GLU A 70 -14.52 2.92 -10.74
N LYS A 71 -13.28 2.57 -10.41
CA LYS A 71 -12.94 1.28 -9.77
C LYS A 71 -13.43 1.19 -8.33
N LEU A 72 -13.41 2.29 -7.58
CA LEU A 72 -14.00 2.34 -6.25
C LEU A 72 -15.54 2.28 -6.31
N GLU A 73 -16.17 2.98 -7.24
CA GLU A 73 -17.63 2.90 -7.46
C GLU A 73 -18.04 1.46 -7.79
N TYR A 74 -17.30 0.77 -8.67
CA TYR A 74 -17.52 -0.65 -8.94
C TYR A 74 -17.43 -1.49 -7.66
N ALA A 75 -16.35 -1.34 -6.89
CA ALA A 75 -16.15 -2.14 -5.68
C ALA A 75 -17.27 -1.92 -4.65
N VAL A 76 -17.76 -0.68 -4.49
CA VAL A 76 -18.84 -0.35 -3.55
C VAL A 76 -20.18 -0.91 -4.03
N THR A 77 -20.44 -0.95 -5.34
CA THR A 77 -21.75 -1.30 -5.89
C THR A 77 -21.90 -2.77 -6.29
N CYS A 78 -20.80 -3.52 -6.46
CA CYS A 78 -20.85 -4.90 -6.93
C CYS A 78 -21.49 -5.89 -5.93
N GLY A 79 -21.59 -5.52 -4.63
CA GLY A 79 -22.23 -6.35 -3.60
C GLY A 79 -21.49 -7.65 -3.26
N LYS A 80 -20.22 -7.75 -3.61
CA LYS A 80 -19.35 -8.92 -3.38
C LYS A 80 -18.10 -8.53 -2.59
N PRO A 81 -17.38 -9.49 -1.99
CA PRO A 81 -16.05 -9.23 -1.44
C PRO A 81 -15.07 -8.86 -2.56
N VAL A 82 -14.34 -7.75 -2.38
CA VAL A 82 -13.39 -7.22 -3.37
C VAL A 82 -12.03 -7.02 -2.73
N LEU A 83 -10.98 -7.49 -3.40
CA LEU A 83 -9.59 -7.17 -3.07
C LEU A 83 -9.07 -6.16 -4.09
N ILE A 84 -8.76 -4.95 -3.63
CA ILE A 84 -8.21 -3.88 -4.45
C ILE A 84 -6.71 -3.80 -4.23
N ASN A 85 -5.93 -3.93 -5.30
CA ASN A 85 -4.49 -3.67 -5.30
C ASN A 85 -4.24 -2.26 -5.86
N CYS A 86 -3.92 -1.32 -4.99
CA CYS A 86 -3.66 0.07 -5.36
C CYS A 86 -2.15 0.30 -5.43
N HIS A 87 -1.62 0.44 -6.65
CA HIS A 87 -0.20 0.69 -6.88
C HIS A 87 0.15 2.13 -6.53
N ILE A 88 1.09 2.29 -5.62
CA ILE A 88 1.64 3.58 -5.22
C ILE A 88 3.15 3.61 -5.40
N ASP A 89 3.71 4.80 -5.53
CA ASP A 89 5.15 4.98 -5.67
C ASP A 89 5.88 4.48 -4.41
N LYS A 90 6.98 3.74 -4.61
CA LYS A 90 7.83 3.20 -3.55
C LYS A 90 8.53 4.26 -2.70
N ASP A 91 8.67 5.47 -3.23
CA ASP A 91 9.39 6.56 -2.61
C ASP A 91 8.47 7.64 -1.98
N ILE A 92 7.16 7.36 -1.92
CA ILE A 92 6.22 8.18 -1.15
C ILE A 92 6.57 8.10 0.34
N ASN A 93 6.74 9.26 0.96
CA ASN A 93 7.13 9.39 2.34
C ASN A 93 5.93 9.71 3.23
N VAL A 94 5.97 9.23 4.48
CA VAL A 94 4.99 9.56 5.52
C VAL A 94 5.52 10.74 6.32
N LEU A 95 4.88 11.88 6.17
CA LEU A 95 5.25 13.14 6.83
C LEU A 95 3.99 13.81 7.42
N PRO A 96 4.11 14.61 8.50
CA PRO A 96 5.34 14.90 9.25
C PRO A 96 5.86 13.69 10.05
N MET A 97 7.17 13.66 10.31
CA MET A 97 7.80 12.61 11.09
C MET A 97 8.66 13.18 12.19
N VAL A 98 8.53 12.66 13.41
CA VAL A 98 9.39 13.01 14.55
C VAL A 98 10.46 11.94 14.69
N PRO A 99 11.76 12.28 14.52
CA PRO A 99 12.85 11.34 14.75
C PRO A 99 12.91 10.85 16.19
N ALA A 100 13.46 9.67 16.42
CA ALA A 100 13.67 9.16 17.76
C ALA A 100 14.54 10.14 18.60
N GLY A 101 14.05 10.52 19.78
CA GLY A 101 14.72 11.45 20.67
C GLY A 101 14.53 12.94 20.34
N ALA A 102 13.84 13.28 19.25
CA ALA A 102 13.51 14.67 18.92
C ALA A 102 12.24 15.15 19.61
N SER A 103 12.08 16.49 19.67
CA SER A 103 10.86 17.12 20.16
C SER A 103 9.71 16.98 19.16
N VAL A 104 8.50 16.76 19.66
CA VAL A 104 7.27 16.79 18.83
C VAL A 104 7.05 18.17 18.19
N ALA A 105 7.62 19.22 18.75
CA ALA A 105 7.55 20.57 18.21
C ALA A 105 8.47 20.79 16.99
N GLU A 106 9.38 19.87 16.72
CA GLU A 106 10.38 19.96 15.64
C GLU A 106 10.30 18.76 14.70
N PRO A 107 9.16 18.51 14.02
CA PRO A 107 9.03 17.40 13.11
C PRO A 107 9.75 17.66 11.79
N ILE A 108 10.20 16.60 11.14
CA ILE A 108 10.61 16.63 9.74
C ILE A 108 9.34 16.79 8.88
N LEU A 109 9.27 17.89 8.14
CA LEU A 109 8.12 18.22 7.29
C LEU A 109 8.34 17.80 5.83
N GLU A 110 9.58 17.74 5.39
CA GLU A 110 9.98 17.38 4.03
C GLU A 110 11.33 16.65 4.04
N ILE A 111 11.56 15.84 3.03
CA ILE A 111 12.82 15.12 2.84
C ILE A 111 13.57 15.78 1.70
N GLN A 112 14.74 16.36 2.01
CA GLN A 112 15.62 17.04 1.04
C GLN A 112 16.80 16.15 0.59
N VAL A 113 16.66 14.84 0.73
CA VAL A 113 17.71 13.89 0.35
C VAL A 113 17.32 13.20 -0.96
N ASP A 114 18.08 13.47 -2.00
CA ASP A 114 18.00 12.78 -3.29
C ASP A 114 18.87 11.52 -3.25
N CYS A 115 18.28 10.40 -3.65
CA CYS A 115 18.98 9.10 -3.65
C CYS A 115 19.26 8.61 -5.07
#